data_19ded9d3345f00f5534874e7457bf466
#
_entry.id   19ded9d3345f00f5534874e7457bf466
#
_cell.length_a   1.000
_cell.length_b   1.000
_cell.length_c   1.000
_cell.angle_alpha   90.00
_cell.angle_beta   90.00
_cell.angle_gamma   90.00
#
_symmetry.space_group_name_H-M   'P 1'
#
loop_
_entity.id
_entity.type
_entity.pdbx_description
1 polymer ?
#
loop_
_entity_poly.entity_id
_entity_poly.type
_entity_poly.pdbx_seq_one_letter_code
_entity_poly.pdbx_strand_id
1 'polypeptide(L)'
;TEGMETANGVSMVSGSFFTESDNLSARNVCVIDDVVAQKFFGTTDVIGLEVTLEYKDNMKSYRIVGVCKSPYSGFVTDDMLDFLPGTFYVPLNSGLTLLNEKAQYSSLYLISNDKSQNSAMSDAAVRILEARHNNAGRSIYYSQDLSSQLDMINDVMGLVTNFIAAVAAISLMVGGIGVMNIMLVSVTERTREIGIRKSLGAKTNAILLQFLTVSTIITLIGGLIGLVFGVI
;
A
#
# COMPACT_ATOMS: atom_id res chain seq x y z
N THR A 1 -8.64 -11.03 19.41
CA THR A 1 -8.31 -10.86 20.81
C THR A 1 -7.70 -9.48 21.02
N GLU A 2 -7.44 -9.09 22.24
CA GLU A 2 -6.85 -7.81 22.60
C GLU A 2 -5.60 -7.50 21.74
N GLY A 3 -5.49 -6.28 21.24
CA GLY A 3 -4.40 -5.87 20.37
C GLY A 3 -4.55 -6.18 18.88
N MET A 4 -5.59 -6.88 18.46
CA MET A 4 -5.80 -7.19 17.04
C MET A 4 -6.10 -5.94 16.22
N GLU A 5 -6.77 -4.96 16.83
CA GLU A 5 -6.99 -3.62 16.24
C GLU A 5 -5.66 -2.95 15.90
N THR A 6 -4.73 -2.93 16.85
CA THR A 6 -3.39 -2.35 16.68
C THR A 6 -2.52 -3.20 15.76
N ALA A 7 -2.60 -4.53 15.90
CA ALA A 7 -1.78 -5.48 15.13
C ALA A 7 -2.08 -5.44 13.64
N ASN A 8 -3.34 -5.33 13.27
CA ASN A 8 -3.78 -5.33 11.88
C ASN A 8 -3.96 -3.91 11.30
N GLY A 9 -3.68 -2.85 12.09
CA GLY A 9 -3.87 -1.47 11.66
C GLY A 9 -5.33 -1.16 11.31
N VAL A 10 -6.27 -1.79 12.01
CA VAL A 10 -7.71 -1.63 11.75
C VAL A 10 -8.14 -0.23 12.14
N SER A 11 -8.58 0.56 11.18
CA SER A 11 -9.13 1.91 11.41
C SER A 11 -10.64 1.81 11.61
N MET A 12 -11.14 2.29 12.75
CA MET A 12 -12.58 2.36 12.99
C MET A 12 -13.22 3.51 12.23
N VAL A 13 -14.35 3.24 11.59
CA VAL A 13 -15.21 4.24 10.93
C VAL A 13 -16.24 4.76 11.93
N SER A 14 -16.85 3.85 12.71
CA SER A 14 -17.84 4.18 13.74
C SER A 14 -17.86 3.12 14.84
N GLY A 15 -18.32 3.48 16.03
CA GLY A 15 -18.35 2.59 17.19
C GLY A 15 -16.99 2.29 17.79
N SER A 16 -16.84 1.12 18.40
CA SER A 16 -15.60 0.67 19.03
C SER A 16 -15.36 -0.81 18.78
N PHE A 17 -14.10 -1.23 18.91
CA PHE A 17 -13.77 -2.65 18.88
C PHE A 17 -14.25 -3.31 20.18
N PHE A 18 -14.51 -4.61 20.15
CA PHE A 18 -14.89 -5.36 21.36
C PHE A 18 -13.71 -5.48 22.33
N THR A 19 -14.05 -5.53 23.61
CA THR A 19 -13.09 -5.54 24.73
C THR A 19 -12.68 -6.95 25.12
N GLU A 20 -11.65 -7.07 25.97
CA GLU A 20 -11.28 -8.33 26.61
C GLU A 20 -12.43 -8.90 27.44
N SER A 21 -13.20 -8.06 28.13
CA SER A 21 -14.39 -8.46 28.88
C SER A 21 -15.46 -9.12 27.98
N ASP A 22 -15.65 -8.59 26.76
CA ASP A 22 -16.55 -9.18 25.76
C ASP A 22 -16.06 -10.56 25.33
N ASN A 23 -14.74 -10.73 25.18
CA ASN A 23 -14.15 -12.01 24.85
C ASN A 23 -14.27 -13.03 26.00
N LEU A 24 -13.93 -12.64 27.23
CA LEU A 24 -14.00 -13.54 28.39
C LEU A 24 -15.43 -13.99 28.68
N SER A 25 -16.41 -13.10 28.50
CA SER A 25 -17.83 -13.41 28.70
C SER A 25 -18.51 -14.02 27.45
N ALA A 26 -17.74 -14.29 26.39
CA ALA A 26 -18.24 -14.83 25.12
C ALA A 26 -19.47 -14.07 24.59
N ARG A 27 -19.47 -12.71 24.72
CA ARG A 27 -20.57 -11.86 24.24
C ARG A 27 -20.73 -11.97 22.73
N ASN A 28 -21.98 -11.98 22.29
CA ASN A 28 -22.32 -12.02 20.88
C ASN A 28 -22.31 -10.62 20.29
N VAL A 29 -21.12 -10.06 20.15
CA VAL A 29 -20.88 -8.77 19.51
C VAL A 29 -19.93 -8.95 18.33
N CYS A 30 -20.04 -8.09 17.34
CA CYS A 30 -19.14 -8.12 16.19
C CYS A 30 -18.76 -6.72 15.72
N VAL A 31 -17.60 -6.64 15.08
CA VAL A 31 -17.18 -5.51 14.27
C VAL A 31 -17.15 -5.98 12.83
N ILE A 32 -17.74 -5.20 11.94
CA ILE A 32 -17.79 -5.51 10.50
C ILE A 32 -17.03 -4.43 9.72
N ASP A 33 -16.59 -4.74 8.53
CA ASP A 33 -16.02 -3.72 7.68
C ASP A 33 -17.12 -2.90 6.94
N ASP A 34 -16.74 -1.73 6.44
CA ASP A 34 -17.64 -0.80 5.74
C ASP A 34 -18.18 -1.38 4.42
N VAL A 35 -17.45 -2.30 3.78
CA VAL A 35 -17.90 -3.03 2.58
C VAL A 35 -19.05 -3.98 2.94
N VAL A 36 -18.92 -4.72 4.04
CA VAL A 36 -19.99 -5.58 4.57
C VAL A 36 -21.20 -4.75 4.96
N ALA A 37 -20.99 -3.63 5.67
CA ALA A 37 -22.08 -2.74 6.07
C ALA A 37 -22.85 -2.22 4.85
N GLN A 38 -22.14 -1.76 3.82
CA GLN A 38 -22.75 -1.28 2.59
C GLN A 38 -23.49 -2.40 1.82
N LYS A 39 -22.86 -3.58 1.71
CA LYS A 39 -23.43 -4.73 0.99
C LYS A 39 -24.73 -5.25 1.60
N PHE A 40 -24.79 -5.42 2.92
CA PHE A 40 -25.93 -6.06 3.58
C PHE A 40 -26.99 -5.06 4.06
N PHE A 41 -26.61 -3.83 4.37
CA PHE A 41 -27.52 -2.83 4.95
C PHE A 41 -27.69 -1.59 4.09
N GLY A 42 -26.88 -1.40 3.04
CA GLY A 42 -26.92 -0.21 2.17
C GLY A 42 -26.41 1.07 2.87
N THR A 43 -25.85 0.95 4.08
CA THR A 43 -25.36 2.07 4.87
C THR A 43 -24.25 1.61 5.83
N THR A 44 -23.41 2.54 6.25
CA THR A 44 -22.40 2.31 7.30
C THR A 44 -22.90 2.61 8.71
N ASP A 45 -24.11 3.18 8.85
CA ASP A 45 -24.75 3.44 10.14
C ASP A 45 -25.57 2.21 10.58
N VAL A 46 -24.87 1.22 11.08
CA VAL A 46 -25.39 -0.12 11.42
C VAL A 46 -25.15 -0.52 12.87
N ILE A 47 -24.61 0.39 13.69
CA ILE A 47 -24.33 0.10 15.10
C ILE A 47 -25.63 -0.25 15.82
N GLY A 48 -25.57 -1.35 16.58
CA GLY A 48 -26.72 -1.85 17.33
C GLY A 48 -27.63 -2.81 16.55
N LEU A 49 -27.50 -2.89 15.23
CA LEU A 49 -28.20 -3.88 14.42
C LEU A 49 -27.62 -5.29 14.69
N GLU A 50 -28.38 -6.31 14.32
CA GLU A 50 -27.97 -7.69 14.47
C GLU A 50 -27.69 -8.34 13.10
N VAL A 51 -26.64 -9.16 13.06
CA VAL A 51 -26.29 -10.00 11.94
C VAL A 51 -26.20 -11.44 12.40
N THR A 52 -26.76 -12.35 11.63
CA THR A 52 -26.67 -13.79 11.92
C THR A 52 -25.56 -14.38 11.08
N LEU A 53 -24.57 -14.96 11.75
CA LEU A 53 -23.50 -15.72 11.12
C LEU A 53 -23.85 -17.21 11.17
N GLU A 54 -23.68 -17.87 10.06
CA GLU A 54 -23.91 -19.31 9.90
C GLU A 54 -22.59 -20.00 9.57
N TYR A 55 -22.32 -21.08 10.26
CA TYR A 55 -21.18 -21.95 9.96
C TYR A 55 -21.60 -23.40 10.10
N LYS A 56 -21.61 -24.14 8.98
CA LYS A 56 -22.17 -25.50 8.89
C LYS A 56 -23.64 -25.48 9.35
N ASP A 57 -23.97 -26.24 10.42
CA ASP A 57 -25.32 -26.33 10.97
C ASP A 57 -25.55 -25.39 12.18
N ASN A 58 -24.58 -24.54 12.52
CA ASN A 58 -24.65 -23.63 13.64
C ASN A 58 -24.96 -22.21 13.17
N MET A 59 -25.98 -21.60 13.77
CA MET A 59 -26.32 -20.19 13.53
C MET A 59 -26.19 -19.40 14.84
N LYS A 60 -25.68 -18.18 14.74
CA LYS A 60 -25.56 -17.32 15.91
C LYS A 60 -25.72 -15.85 15.50
N SER A 61 -26.58 -15.14 16.23
CA SER A 61 -26.77 -13.71 16.02
C SER A 61 -25.76 -12.91 16.84
N TYR A 62 -25.20 -11.91 16.19
CA TYR A 62 -24.22 -10.98 16.75
C TYR A 62 -24.73 -9.56 16.60
N ARG A 63 -24.56 -8.74 17.65
CA ARG A 63 -24.86 -7.33 17.60
C ARG A 63 -23.63 -6.57 17.09
N ILE A 64 -23.84 -5.69 16.10
CA ILE A 64 -22.79 -4.84 15.56
C ILE A 64 -22.46 -3.74 16.56
N VAL A 65 -21.22 -3.68 17.03
CA VAL A 65 -20.71 -2.66 17.99
C VAL A 65 -19.74 -1.69 17.35
N GLY A 66 -19.25 -2.00 16.16
CA GLY A 66 -18.36 -1.13 15.42
C GLY A 66 -18.30 -1.46 13.95
N VAL A 67 -17.93 -0.46 13.16
CA VAL A 67 -17.64 -0.58 11.73
C VAL A 67 -16.21 -0.11 11.52
N CYS A 68 -15.39 -0.95 10.87
CA CYS A 68 -14.01 -0.64 10.54
C CYS A 68 -13.85 -0.40 9.03
N LYS A 69 -12.74 0.20 8.66
CA LYS A 69 -12.41 0.47 7.27
C LYS A 69 -11.86 -0.80 6.63
N SER A 70 -12.45 -1.22 5.51
CA SER A 70 -11.91 -2.29 4.68
C SER A 70 -10.64 -1.84 3.96
N PRO A 71 -9.67 -2.73 3.71
CA PRO A 71 -8.56 -2.44 2.80
C PRO A 71 -9.01 -2.03 1.40
N TYR A 72 -10.21 -2.36 1.03
CA TYR A 72 -10.78 -2.09 -0.30
C TYR A 72 -11.62 -0.81 -0.37
N SER A 73 -11.91 -0.12 0.75
CA SER A 73 -12.83 1.04 0.82
C SER A 73 -12.54 2.17 -0.17
N GLY A 74 -11.30 2.31 -0.65
CA GLY A 74 -10.92 3.36 -1.60
C GLY A 74 -11.15 3.01 -3.08
N PHE A 75 -11.51 1.76 -3.38
CA PHE A 75 -11.57 1.23 -4.75
C PHE A 75 -12.92 0.59 -5.08
N VAL A 76 -13.88 0.64 -4.16
CA VAL A 76 -15.16 -0.06 -4.28
C VAL A 76 -16.16 0.79 -5.03
N THR A 77 -16.70 0.24 -6.11
CA THR A 77 -17.95 0.70 -6.76
C THR A 77 -19.08 -0.25 -6.39
N ASP A 78 -20.32 0.21 -6.46
CA ASP A 78 -21.50 -0.59 -6.10
C ASP A 78 -21.53 -1.95 -6.84
N ASP A 79 -21.08 -1.99 -8.09
CA ASP A 79 -21.00 -3.22 -8.89
C ASP A 79 -19.95 -4.23 -8.39
N MET A 80 -18.98 -3.79 -7.60
CA MET A 80 -17.91 -4.64 -7.08
C MET A 80 -18.22 -5.21 -5.69
N LEU A 81 -19.21 -4.66 -4.97
CA LEU A 81 -19.56 -5.09 -3.61
C LEU A 81 -19.84 -6.60 -3.51
N ASP A 82 -20.44 -7.20 -4.54
CA ASP A 82 -20.77 -8.64 -4.54
C ASP A 82 -19.57 -9.56 -4.65
N PHE A 83 -18.48 -9.09 -5.23
CA PHE A 83 -17.27 -9.89 -5.47
C PHE A 83 -16.21 -9.72 -4.38
N LEU A 84 -16.35 -8.69 -3.54
CA LEU A 84 -15.35 -8.42 -2.50
C LEU A 84 -15.58 -9.27 -1.26
N PRO A 85 -14.51 -9.83 -0.68
CA PRO A 85 -14.59 -10.51 0.59
C PRO A 85 -14.90 -9.51 1.71
N GLY A 86 -15.91 -9.81 2.50
CA GLY A 86 -16.23 -9.05 3.70
C GLY A 86 -15.53 -9.61 4.93
N THR A 87 -15.22 -8.76 5.88
CA THR A 87 -14.56 -9.15 7.12
C THR A 87 -15.45 -8.95 8.33
N PHE A 88 -15.57 -10.00 9.13
CA PHE A 88 -16.26 -10.00 10.42
C PHE A 88 -15.24 -10.29 11.52
N TYR A 89 -15.16 -9.42 12.50
CA TYR A 89 -14.39 -9.65 13.71
C TYR A 89 -15.34 -9.98 14.84
N VAL A 90 -15.14 -11.12 15.48
CA VAL A 90 -15.94 -11.58 16.64
C VAL A 90 -15.00 -11.93 17.80
N PRO A 91 -15.46 -11.80 19.07
CA PRO A 91 -14.70 -12.29 20.21
C PRO A 91 -14.38 -13.77 20.05
N LEU A 92 -13.15 -14.16 20.35
CA LEU A 92 -12.66 -15.52 20.13
C LEU A 92 -13.57 -16.58 20.78
N ASN A 93 -13.91 -16.39 22.06
CA ASN A 93 -14.72 -17.37 22.78
C ASN A 93 -16.14 -17.50 22.21
N SER A 94 -16.72 -16.40 21.71
CA SER A 94 -18.00 -16.42 21.01
C SER A 94 -17.90 -17.10 19.64
N GLY A 95 -16.81 -16.84 18.90
CA GLY A 95 -16.52 -17.50 17.62
C GLY A 95 -16.30 -19.00 17.78
N LEU A 96 -15.54 -19.45 18.77
CA LEU A 96 -15.35 -20.87 19.07
C LEU A 96 -16.66 -21.58 19.38
N THR A 97 -17.60 -20.90 20.03
CA THR A 97 -18.94 -21.44 20.28
C THR A 97 -19.72 -21.63 18.98
N LEU A 98 -19.62 -20.66 18.03
CA LEU A 98 -20.25 -20.79 16.72
C LEU A 98 -19.63 -21.93 15.90
N LEU A 99 -18.29 -22.04 15.91
CA LEU A 99 -17.56 -23.08 15.19
C LEU A 99 -17.74 -24.47 15.82
N ASN A 100 -18.20 -24.53 17.06
CA ASN A 100 -18.23 -25.76 17.89
C ASN A 100 -16.87 -26.47 17.98
N GLU A 101 -15.82 -25.68 18.11
CA GLU A 101 -14.43 -26.13 18.13
C GLU A 101 -13.73 -25.70 19.43
N LYS A 102 -12.71 -26.47 19.82
CA LYS A 102 -11.80 -26.07 20.90
C LYS A 102 -10.80 -25.05 20.35
N ALA A 103 -10.35 -24.15 21.23
CA ALA A 103 -9.30 -23.19 20.88
C ALA A 103 -8.05 -23.93 20.38
N GLN A 104 -7.76 -23.82 19.10
CA GLN A 104 -6.53 -24.27 18.47
C GLN A 104 -5.93 -23.10 17.73
N TYR A 105 -4.68 -22.78 18.03
CA TYR A 105 -3.97 -21.67 17.41
C TYR A 105 -2.97 -22.25 16.41
N SER A 106 -3.15 -21.96 15.14
CA SER A 106 -2.23 -22.38 14.07
C SER A 106 -1.09 -21.38 13.87
N SER A 107 -1.28 -20.14 14.31
CA SER A 107 -0.30 -19.08 14.14
C SER A 107 -0.31 -18.10 15.31
N LEU A 108 0.85 -17.54 15.60
CA LEU A 108 1.07 -16.48 16.58
C LEU A 108 1.78 -15.33 15.88
N TYR A 109 1.18 -14.14 15.94
CA TYR A 109 1.77 -12.93 15.41
C TYR A 109 2.47 -12.16 16.53
N LEU A 110 3.75 -11.87 16.32
CA LEU A 110 4.58 -11.08 17.23
C LEU A 110 4.82 -9.71 16.59
N ILE A 111 4.57 -8.65 17.33
CA ILE A 111 4.76 -7.29 16.87
C ILE A 111 5.85 -6.65 17.70
N SER A 112 6.89 -6.16 17.03
CA SER A 112 7.98 -5.41 17.64
C SER A 112 7.97 -3.97 17.12
N ASN A 113 8.33 -3.05 17.98
CA ASN A 113 8.57 -1.65 17.61
C ASN A 113 9.95 -1.45 16.94
N ASP A 114 10.82 -2.45 17.00
CA ASP A 114 12.17 -2.41 16.45
C ASP A 114 12.41 -3.62 15.54
N LYS A 115 12.55 -3.37 14.24
CA LYS A 115 12.80 -4.40 13.24
C LYS A 115 14.08 -5.22 13.51
N SER A 116 15.09 -4.62 14.12
CA SER A 116 16.36 -5.30 14.41
C SER A 116 16.22 -6.43 15.43
N GLN A 117 15.14 -6.41 16.22
CA GLN A 117 14.86 -7.40 17.26
C GLN A 117 13.93 -8.52 16.80
N ASN A 118 13.36 -8.43 15.58
CA ASN A 118 12.38 -9.39 15.10
C ASN A 118 12.90 -10.83 15.12
N SER A 119 14.10 -11.07 14.62
CA SER A 119 14.70 -12.41 14.59
C SER A 119 14.91 -12.94 16.00
N ALA A 120 15.50 -12.15 16.91
CA ALA A 120 15.74 -12.58 18.29
C ALA A 120 14.44 -12.85 19.06
N MET A 121 13.42 -12.02 18.84
CA MET A 121 12.09 -12.19 19.46
C MET A 121 11.42 -13.46 18.92
N SER A 122 11.50 -13.71 17.65
CA SER A 122 10.98 -14.87 16.96
C SER A 122 11.61 -16.18 17.47
N ASP A 123 12.93 -16.23 17.54
CA ASP A 123 13.67 -17.37 18.09
C ASP A 123 13.36 -17.62 19.57
N ALA A 124 13.17 -16.55 20.35
CA ALA A 124 12.79 -16.67 21.74
C ALA A 124 11.37 -17.26 21.87
N ALA A 125 10.43 -16.82 21.04
CA ALA A 125 9.07 -17.35 21.04
C ALA A 125 9.03 -18.83 20.67
N VAL A 126 9.77 -19.25 19.63
CA VAL A 126 9.87 -20.67 19.25
C VAL A 126 10.41 -21.49 20.40
N ARG A 127 11.50 -21.04 21.05
CA ARG A 127 12.07 -21.74 22.23
C ARG A 127 11.07 -21.88 23.39
N ILE A 128 10.30 -20.83 23.67
CA ILE A 128 9.27 -20.85 24.72
C ILE A 128 8.17 -21.85 24.36
N LEU A 129 7.69 -21.86 23.11
CA LEU A 129 6.66 -22.80 22.65
C LEU A 129 7.17 -24.25 22.71
N GLU A 130 8.38 -24.52 22.26
CA GLU A 130 9.01 -25.83 22.32
C GLU A 130 9.17 -26.32 23.75
N ALA A 131 9.61 -25.46 24.66
CA ALA A 131 9.74 -25.80 26.07
C ALA A 131 8.40 -26.08 26.72
N ARG A 132 7.37 -25.27 26.43
CA ARG A 132 6.03 -25.42 26.98
C ARG A 132 5.33 -26.71 26.52
N HIS A 133 5.55 -27.10 25.27
CA HIS A 133 4.94 -28.29 24.67
C HIS A 133 5.83 -29.52 24.72
N ASN A 134 7.00 -29.43 25.39
CA ASN A 134 7.97 -30.53 25.55
C ASN A 134 8.32 -31.20 24.19
N ASN A 135 8.54 -30.42 23.17
CA ASN A 135 8.81 -30.89 21.82
C ASN A 135 10.08 -30.24 21.20
N ALA A 136 11.01 -29.84 22.06
CA ALA A 136 12.28 -29.25 21.65
C ALA A 136 13.02 -30.15 20.64
N GLY A 137 13.55 -29.56 19.58
CA GLY A 137 14.28 -30.25 18.53
C GLY A 137 13.42 -31.01 17.50
N ARG A 138 12.09 -30.97 17.61
CA ARG A 138 11.20 -31.59 16.62
C ARG A 138 10.86 -30.69 15.43
N SER A 139 11.33 -29.43 15.42
CA SER A 139 11.08 -28.44 14.36
C SER A 139 9.60 -28.31 13.99
N ILE A 140 8.71 -28.35 14.99
CA ILE A 140 7.25 -28.22 14.78
C ILE A 140 6.87 -26.78 14.57
N TYR A 141 7.58 -25.85 15.23
CA TYR A 141 7.37 -24.42 15.10
C TYR A 141 8.40 -23.85 14.15
N TYR A 142 7.95 -22.99 13.24
CA TYR A 142 8.83 -22.18 12.41
C TYR A 142 8.39 -20.72 12.49
N SER A 143 9.33 -19.84 12.43
CA SER A 143 9.08 -18.42 12.39
C SER A 143 9.27 -17.88 10.99
N GLN A 144 8.44 -16.93 10.63
CA GLN A 144 8.54 -16.21 9.37
C GLN A 144 8.61 -14.71 9.66
N ASP A 145 9.71 -14.09 9.28
CA ASP A 145 9.87 -12.65 9.41
C ASP A 145 9.32 -11.96 8.14
N LEU A 146 8.19 -11.27 8.31
CA LEU A 146 7.57 -10.50 7.23
C LEU A 146 8.46 -9.32 6.78
N SER A 147 9.31 -8.79 7.67
CA SER A 147 10.18 -7.67 7.31
C SER A 147 11.18 -8.04 6.23
N SER A 148 11.71 -9.27 6.27
CA SER A 148 12.61 -9.77 5.22
C SER A 148 11.94 -9.86 3.84
N GLN A 149 10.65 -10.20 3.81
CA GLN A 149 9.88 -10.22 2.56
C GLN A 149 9.61 -8.82 2.03
N LEU A 150 9.30 -7.87 2.91
CA LEU A 150 9.13 -6.47 2.53
C LEU A 150 10.43 -5.86 2.01
N ASP A 151 11.56 -6.19 2.62
CA ASP A 151 12.87 -5.74 2.16
C ASP A 151 13.18 -6.29 0.75
N MET A 152 12.88 -7.57 0.49
CA MET A 152 13.01 -8.16 -0.86
C MET A 152 12.11 -7.45 -1.89
N ILE A 153 10.87 -7.12 -1.53
CA ILE A 153 9.98 -6.36 -2.41
C ILE A 153 10.54 -4.96 -2.69
N ASN A 154 11.06 -4.29 -1.66
CA ASN A 154 11.68 -2.97 -1.81
C ASN A 154 12.92 -3.02 -2.69
N ASP A 155 13.74 -4.05 -2.58
CA ASP A 155 14.91 -4.26 -3.43
C ASP A 155 14.51 -4.46 -4.89
N VAL A 156 13.50 -5.30 -5.15
CA VAL A 156 12.96 -5.50 -6.51
C VAL A 156 12.37 -4.20 -7.05
N MET A 157 11.59 -3.46 -6.25
CA MET A 157 11.06 -2.15 -6.65
C MET A 157 12.17 -1.14 -6.94
N GLY A 158 13.24 -1.14 -6.13
CA GLY A 158 14.43 -0.33 -6.36
C GLY A 158 15.11 -0.66 -7.69
N LEU A 159 15.24 -1.94 -8.02
CA LEU A 159 15.81 -2.40 -9.29
C LEU A 159 14.96 -1.95 -10.48
N VAL A 160 13.64 -2.12 -10.40
CA VAL A 160 12.69 -1.66 -11.45
C VAL A 160 12.76 -0.15 -11.62
N THR A 161 12.78 0.60 -10.53
CA THR A 161 12.89 2.07 -10.55
C THR A 161 14.20 2.52 -11.22
N ASN A 162 15.32 1.90 -10.86
CA ASN A 162 16.62 2.19 -11.46
C ASN A 162 16.65 1.87 -12.97
N PHE A 163 16.02 0.76 -13.36
CA PHE A 163 15.90 0.39 -14.77
C PHE A 163 15.08 1.44 -15.56
N ILE A 164 13.93 1.85 -15.04
CA ILE A 164 13.09 2.89 -15.65
C ILE A 164 13.86 4.20 -15.73
N ALA A 165 14.59 4.59 -14.69
CA ALA A 165 15.41 5.80 -14.67
C ALA A 165 16.52 5.76 -15.72
N ALA A 166 17.15 4.60 -15.92
CA ALA A 166 18.17 4.43 -16.96
C ALA A 166 17.58 4.59 -18.38
N VAL A 167 16.42 3.97 -18.64
CA VAL A 167 15.70 4.12 -19.92
C VAL A 167 15.30 5.57 -20.16
N ALA A 168 14.78 6.25 -19.12
CA ALA A 168 14.42 7.67 -19.20
C ALA A 168 15.64 8.55 -19.49
N ALA A 169 16.80 8.28 -18.86
CA ALA A 169 18.04 9.01 -19.10
C ALA A 169 18.53 8.85 -20.55
N ILE A 170 18.48 7.63 -21.09
CA ILE A 170 18.83 7.37 -22.50
C ILE A 170 17.86 8.11 -23.42
N SER A 171 16.57 8.06 -23.16
CA SER A 171 15.55 8.75 -23.96
C SER A 171 15.76 10.27 -23.94
N LEU A 172 16.09 10.83 -22.78
CA LEU A 172 16.41 12.25 -22.63
C LEU A 172 17.68 12.65 -23.43
N MET A 173 18.71 11.79 -23.39
CA MET A 173 19.94 12.01 -24.16
C MET A 173 19.66 12.02 -25.67
N VAL A 174 18.88 11.06 -26.17
CA VAL A 174 18.48 10.99 -27.58
C VAL A 174 17.66 12.21 -27.97
N GLY A 175 16.71 12.63 -27.13
CA GLY A 175 15.93 13.86 -27.32
C GLY A 175 16.82 15.11 -27.36
N GLY A 176 17.82 15.21 -26.47
CA GLY A 176 18.79 16.27 -26.44
C GLY A 176 19.62 16.35 -27.70
N ILE A 177 20.07 15.22 -28.25
CA ILE A 177 20.76 15.16 -29.57
C ILE A 177 19.83 15.64 -30.68
N GLY A 178 18.54 15.27 -30.62
CA GLY A 178 17.55 15.78 -31.58
C GLY A 178 17.42 17.30 -31.56
N VAL A 179 17.32 17.91 -30.40
CA VAL A 179 17.27 19.36 -30.22
C VAL A 179 18.58 20.00 -30.71
N MET A 180 19.73 19.42 -30.42
CA MET A 180 21.05 19.90 -30.87
C MET A 180 21.11 19.93 -32.40
N ASN A 181 20.67 18.88 -33.08
CA ASN A 181 20.68 18.82 -34.55
C ASN A 181 19.78 19.88 -35.16
N ILE A 182 18.57 20.10 -34.63
CA ILE A 182 17.65 21.16 -35.10
C ILE A 182 18.28 22.54 -34.91
N MET A 183 18.92 22.76 -33.76
CA MET A 183 19.55 24.05 -33.50
C MET A 183 20.78 24.29 -34.36
N LEU A 184 21.57 23.26 -34.67
CA LEU A 184 22.70 23.36 -35.63
C LEU A 184 22.21 23.80 -37.04
N VAL A 185 21.16 23.14 -37.53
CA VAL A 185 20.55 23.52 -38.81
C VAL A 185 20.05 24.96 -38.75
N SER A 186 19.33 25.35 -37.71
CA SER A 186 18.83 26.73 -37.55
C SER A 186 19.93 27.79 -37.53
N VAL A 187 21.07 27.49 -36.90
CA VAL A 187 22.24 28.38 -36.87
C VAL A 187 22.88 28.50 -38.26
N THR A 188 23.02 27.37 -38.98
CA THR A 188 23.62 27.37 -40.32
C THR A 188 22.76 28.12 -41.34
N GLU A 189 21.44 27.96 -41.31
CA GLU A 189 20.51 28.70 -42.16
C GLU A 189 20.55 30.22 -41.90
N ARG A 190 20.77 30.65 -40.66
CA ARG A 190 20.82 32.05 -40.25
C ARG A 190 22.23 32.64 -40.20
N THR A 191 23.23 31.95 -40.75
CA THR A 191 24.63 32.40 -40.69
C THR A 191 24.84 33.80 -41.25
N ARG A 192 24.16 34.14 -42.36
CA ARG A 192 24.22 35.50 -42.96
C ARG A 192 23.67 36.58 -42.02
N GLU A 193 22.54 36.32 -41.37
CA GLU A 193 21.94 37.25 -40.42
C GLU A 193 22.82 37.45 -39.19
N ILE A 194 23.39 36.36 -38.68
CA ILE A 194 24.35 36.38 -37.56
C ILE A 194 25.60 37.19 -37.94
N GLY A 195 26.10 37.00 -39.16
CA GLY A 195 27.26 37.76 -39.68
C GLY A 195 26.99 39.26 -39.76
N ILE A 196 25.80 39.67 -40.24
CA ILE A 196 25.40 41.08 -40.31
C ILE A 196 25.31 41.69 -38.90
N ARG A 197 24.68 40.99 -37.95
CA ARG A 197 24.58 41.46 -36.56
C ARG A 197 25.96 41.60 -35.89
N LYS A 198 26.88 40.69 -36.19
CA LYS A 198 28.24 40.69 -35.64
C LYS A 198 29.07 41.86 -36.25
N SER A 199 28.91 42.17 -37.55
CA SER A 199 29.57 43.31 -38.19
C SER A 199 29.04 44.66 -37.68
N LEU A 200 27.79 44.70 -37.17
CA LEU A 200 27.18 45.87 -36.51
C LEU A 200 27.58 45.99 -35.03
N GLY A 201 28.47 45.13 -34.53
CA GLY A 201 29.02 45.20 -33.15
C GLY A 201 28.26 44.37 -32.10
N ALA A 202 27.36 43.48 -32.50
CA ALA A 202 26.68 42.61 -31.53
C ALA A 202 27.68 41.68 -30.83
N LYS A 203 27.59 41.61 -29.48
CA LYS A 203 28.41 40.71 -28.68
C LYS A 203 28.02 39.26 -28.94
N THR A 204 28.99 38.36 -29.05
CA THR A 204 28.79 36.92 -29.29
C THR A 204 27.86 36.31 -28.24
N ASN A 205 27.99 36.71 -26.96
CA ASN A 205 27.15 36.23 -25.87
C ASN A 205 25.67 36.59 -26.05
N ALA A 206 25.33 37.74 -26.66
CA ALA A 206 23.94 38.13 -26.93
C ALA A 206 23.29 37.23 -27.99
N ILE A 207 24.05 36.88 -29.03
CA ILE A 207 23.61 35.94 -30.07
C ILE A 207 23.45 34.55 -29.50
N LEU A 208 24.38 34.07 -28.69
CA LEU A 208 24.35 32.74 -28.03
C LEU A 208 23.16 32.62 -27.07
N LEU A 209 22.90 33.67 -26.28
CA LEU A 209 21.77 33.73 -25.37
C LEU A 209 20.43 33.59 -26.10
N GLN A 210 20.29 34.20 -27.28
CA GLN A 210 19.09 34.10 -28.11
C GLN A 210 18.78 32.65 -28.51
N PHE A 211 19.77 31.88 -28.96
CA PHE A 211 19.59 30.48 -29.33
C PHE A 211 19.35 29.59 -28.11
N LEU A 212 20.03 29.85 -26.99
CA LEU A 212 19.78 29.13 -25.72
C LEU A 212 18.36 29.37 -25.22
N THR A 213 17.85 30.60 -25.30
CA THR A 213 16.48 30.90 -24.85
C THR A 213 15.45 30.14 -25.67
N VAL A 214 15.61 30.08 -27.00
CA VAL A 214 14.70 29.34 -27.89
C VAL A 214 14.72 27.84 -27.55
N SER A 215 15.92 27.26 -27.41
CA SER A 215 16.06 25.84 -27.01
C SER A 215 15.42 25.55 -25.67
N THR A 216 15.62 26.44 -24.69
CA THR A 216 15.05 26.30 -23.33
C THR A 216 13.52 26.34 -23.38
N ILE A 217 12.91 27.24 -24.13
CA ILE A 217 11.45 27.34 -24.28
C ILE A 217 10.89 26.06 -24.89
N ILE A 218 11.51 25.55 -25.97
CA ILE A 218 11.06 24.35 -26.66
C ILE A 218 11.12 23.13 -25.72
N THR A 219 12.25 22.97 -25.02
CA THR A 219 12.42 21.84 -24.08
C THR A 219 11.50 21.95 -22.87
N LEU A 220 11.22 23.15 -22.37
CA LEU A 220 10.33 23.38 -21.26
C LEU A 220 8.86 23.05 -21.61
N ILE A 221 8.42 23.48 -22.82
CA ILE A 221 7.08 23.12 -23.31
C ILE A 221 6.96 21.59 -23.48
N GLY A 222 7.96 20.96 -24.11
CA GLY A 222 7.99 19.50 -24.26
C GLY A 222 7.99 18.77 -22.93
N GLY A 223 8.76 19.25 -21.95
CA GLY A 223 8.81 18.71 -20.61
C GLY A 223 7.48 18.82 -19.86
N LEU A 224 6.79 19.97 -19.96
CA LEU A 224 5.45 20.15 -19.36
C LEU A 224 4.41 19.21 -19.97
N ILE A 225 4.41 19.07 -21.30
CA ILE A 225 3.53 18.13 -21.99
C ILE A 225 3.83 16.68 -21.53
N GLY A 226 5.11 16.30 -21.50
CA GLY A 226 5.52 14.98 -21.04
C GLY A 226 5.12 14.68 -19.59
N LEU A 227 5.19 15.69 -18.71
CA LEU A 227 4.77 15.57 -17.31
C LEU A 227 3.26 15.35 -17.19
N VAL A 228 2.45 16.09 -17.96
CA VAL A 228 0.99 15.90 -17.97
C VAL A 228 0.62 14.49 -18.42
N PHE A 229 1.22 13.98 -19.50
CA PHE A 229 0.97 12.61 -19.98
C PHE A 229 1.55 11.51 -19.06
N GLY A 230 2.55 11.84 -18.25
CA GLY A 230 3.15 10.88 -17.33
C GLY A 230 2.40 10.74 -16.00
N VAL A 231 1.51 11.67 -15.65
CA VAL A 231 0.73 11.67 -14.41
C VAL A 231 -0.70 11.14 -14.60
N ILE A 232 -1.20 11.15 -15.86
CA ILE A 232 -2.51 10.56 -16.23
C ILE A 232 -2.36 9.07 -16.47
#